data_91babdc7bdb26fcc278425eb393479ff
#
_entry.id   91babdc7bdb26fcc278425eb393479ff
#
_cell.length_a   1.000
_cell.length_b   1.000
_cell.length_c   1.000
_cell.angle_alpha   90.00
_cell.angle_beta   90.00
_cell.angle_gamma   90.00
#
_symmetry.space_group_name_H-M   'P 1'
#
loop_
_entity.id
_entity.type
_entity.pdbx_description
1 polymer ?
#
loop_
_entity_poly.entity_id
_entity_poly.type
_entity_poly.pdbx_seq_one_letter_code
_entity_poly.pdbx_strand_id
1 'polypeptide(L)'
;MLNGKTALVTGSTSGIGLGIAKALARQGANIVLNGFGDVDGPRAEVLAAGQAHGVRVQHHGADMSRAGDIEDMMKFSAAQFGRVDILVNN
;
A
#
# COMPACT_ATOMS: atom_id res chain seq x y z
N MET A 1 2.46 6.16 16.38
CA MET A 1 2.80 4.92 15.70
C MET A 1 1.60 4.32 15.02
N LEU A 2 1.82 3.58 13.95
CA LEU A 2 0.73 3.09 13.10
C LEU A 2 0.59 1.58 13.13
N ASN A 3 1.13 0.92 14.15
CA ASN A 3 1.06 -0.54 14.28
C ASN A 3 -0.39 -1.03 14.19
N GLY A 4 -0.63 -2.00 13.32
CA GLY A 4 -1.96 -2.55 13.10
C GLY A 4 -2.86 -1.73 12.18
N LYS A 5 -2.44 -0.53 11.81
CA LYS A 5 -3.16 0.29 10.83
C LYS A 5 -2.84 -0.17 9.42
N THR A 6 -3.75 0.07 8.50
CA THR A 6 -3.58 -0.23 7.07
C THR A 6 -3.65 1.04 6.25
N ALA A 7 -2.64 1.25 5.43
CA ALA A 7 -2.57 2.39 4.52
C ALA A 7 -2.64 1.91 3.06
N LEU A 8 -3.52 2.50 2.30
CA LEU A 8 -3.61 2.32 0.85
C LEU A 8 -3.01 3.56 0.19
N VAL A 9 -1.96 3.38 -0.58
CA VAL A 9 -1.27 4.49 -1.26
C VAL A 9 -1.37 4.29 -2.76
N THR A 10 -2.07 5.19 -3.44
CA THR A 10 -2.21 5.10 -4.89
C THR A 10 -0.93 5.58 -5.57
N GLY A 11 -0.62 5.03 -6.75
CA GLY A 11 0.59 5.38 -7.48
C GLY A 11 1.87 5.15 -6.69
N SER A 12 1.97 4.05 -5.96
CA SER A 12 3.03 3.83 -4.96
C SER A 12 4.11 2.84 -5.38
N THR A 13 4.14 2.42 -6.65
CA THR A 13 5.21 1.52 -7.13
C THR A 13 6.47 2.27 -7.56
N SER A 14 6.47 3.58 -7.51
CA SER A 14 7.63 4.41 -7.84
C SER A 14 7.51 5.81 -7.24
N GLY A 15 8.59 6.57 -7.28
CA GLY A 15 8.61 7.99 -6.98
C GLY A 15 8.12 8.35 -5.59
N ILE A 16 7.37 9.44 -5.52
CA ILE A 16 6.87 10.01 -4.26
C ILE A 16 5.95 9.03 -3.54
N GLY A 17 5.06 8.36 -4.27
CA GLY A 17 4.13 7.40 -3.68
C GLY A 17 4.85 6.24 -2.99
N LEU A 18 5.90 5.71 -3.60
CA LEU A 18 6.72 4.68 -2.99
C LEU A 18 7.41 5.21 -1.73
N GLY A 19 7.92 6.43 -1.76
CA GLY A 19 8.53 7.07 -0.59
C GLY A 19 7.55 7.20 0.57
N ILE A 20 6.31 7.60 0.28
CA ILE A 20 5.25 7.70 1.28
C ILE A 20 4.94 6.32 1.87
N ALA A 21 4.79 5.29 1.02
CA ALA A 21 4.52 3.93 1.48
C ALA A 21 5.62 3.43 2.42
N LYS A 22 6.88 3.67 2.08
CA LYS A 22 8.02 3.28 2.92
C LYS A 22 7.99 4.02 4.26
N ALA A 23 7.68 5.31 4.27
CA ALA A 23 7.60 6.10 5.49
C ALA A 23 6.49 5.58 6.43
N LEU A 24 5.33 5.25 5.88
CA LEU A 24 4.22 4.69 6.67
C LEU A 24 4.56 3.30 7.20
N ALA A 25 5.23 2.47 6.41
CA ALA A 25 5.68 1.15 6.84
C ALA A 25 6.67 1.24 8.00
N ARG A 26 7.56 2.24 8.00
CA ARG A 26 8.49 2.48 9.11
C ARG A 26 7.76 2.82 10.41
N GLN A 27 6.55 3.35 10.31
CA GLN A 27 5.70 3.63 11.48
C GLN A 27 4.85 2.42 11.90
N GLY A 28 4.96 1.30 11.19
CA GLY A 28 4.28 0.06 11.53
C GLY A 28 2.99 -0.20 10.74
N ALA A 29 2.64 0.65 9.78
CA ALA A 29 1.44 0.42 8.98
C ALA A 29 1.64 -0.73 7.99
N ASN A 30 0.60 -1.56 7.83
CA ASN A 30 0.49 -2.46 6.71
C ASN A 30 0.17 -1.65 5.47
N ILE A 31 0.66 -2.06 4.32
CA ILE A 31 0.59 -1.26 3.10
C ILE A 31 -0.11 -2.02 1.98
N VAL A 32 -1.02 -1.34 1.30
CA VAL A 32 -1.50 -1.77 -0.01
C VAL A 32 -0.87 -0.83 -1.03
N LEU A 33 0.00 -1.40 -1.87
CA LEU A 33 0.61 -0.68 -2.98
C LEU A 33 -0.34 -0.68 -4.17
N ASN A 34 -0.33 0.38 -4.91
CA ASN A 34 -1.07 0.50 -6.17
C ASN A 34 -0.14 1.09 -7.23
N GLY A 35 -0.19 0.54 -8.42
CA GLY A 35 0.58 1.03 -9.56
C GLY A 35 0.88 -0.07 -10.55
N PHE A 36 1.50 0.31 -11.65
CA PHE A 36 1.84 -0.59 -12.76
C PHE A 36 3.36 -0.78 -12.83
N GLY A 37 3.78 -1.68 -13.71
CA GLY A 37 5.18 -1.95 -13.96
C GLY A 37 5.76 -2.92 -12.96
N ASP A 38 7.00 -2.69 -12.53
CA ASP A 38 7.65 -3.54 -11.54
C ASP A 38 6.96 -3.39 -10.18
N VAL A 39 6.53 -4.49 -9.62
CA VAL A 39 5.87 -4.57 -8.32
C VAL A 39 6.78 -5.22 -7.28
N ASP A 40 7.55 -6.23 -7.66
CA ASP A 40 8.34 -7.03 -6.73
C ASP A 40 9.42 -6.22 -6.04
N GLY A 41 10.12 -5.36 -6.79
CA GLY A 41 11.14 -4.48 -6.23
C GLY A 41 10.56 -3.50 -5.20
N PRO A 42 9.57 -2.69 -5.57
CA PRO A 42 8.92 -1.77 -4.63
C PRO A 42 8.33 -2.48 -3.42
N ARG A 43 7.68 -3.63 -3.61
CA ARG A 43 7.12 -4.41 -2.51
C ARG A 43 8.21 -4.83 -1.53
N ALA A 44 9.33 -5.31 -2.04
CA ALA A 44 10.46 -5.70 -1.20
C ALA A 44 11.04 -4.51 -0.43
N GLU A 45 11.12 -3.34 -1.05
CA GLU A 45 11.59 -2.12 -0.39
C GLU A 45 10.68 -1.70 0.77
N VAL A 46 9.37 -1.79 0.58
CA VAL A 46 8.39 -1.43 1.62
C VAL A 46 8.43 -2.45 2.75
N LEU A 47 8.53 -3.74 2.43
CA LEU A 47 8.68 -4.80 3.44
C LEU A 47 9.93 -4.56 4.29
N ALA A 48 11.06 -4.23 3.67
CA ALA A 48 12.29 -3.94 4.37
C ALA A 48 12.14 -2.72 5.28
N ALA A 49 11.45 -1.67 4.81
CA ALA A 49 11.24 -0.46 5.59
C ALA A 49 10.43 -0.73 6.86
N GLY A 50 9.46 -1.63 6.81
CA GLY A 50 8.60 -1.98 7.95
C GLY A 50 9.01 -3.24 8.70
N GLN A 51 10.18 -3.79 8.43
CA GLN A 51 10.59 -5.09 8.95
C GLN A 51 10.56 -5.15 10.48
N ALA A 52 10.95 -4.07 11.15
CA ALA A 52 10.99 -4.02 12.61
C ALA A 52 9.60 -4.17 13.24
N HIS A 53 8.53 -3.89 12.49
CA HIS A 53 7.15 -3.97 12.96
C HIS A 53 6.40 -5.18 12.41
N GLY A 54 7.03 -5.99 11.56
CA GLY A 54 6.39 -7.15 10.95
C GLY A 54 5.24 -6.77 10.01
N VAL A 55 5.37 -5.66 9.30
CA VAL A 55 4.31 -5.18 8.39
C VAL A 55 4.05 -6.17 7.26
N ARG A 56 2.82 -6.16 6.76
CA ARG A 56 2.42 -6.90 5.59
C ARG A 56 2.24 -5.92 4.43
N VAL A 57 2.63 -6.32 3.24
CA VAL A 57 2.53 -5.49 2.04
C VAL A 57 1.85 -6.29 0.94
N GLN A 58 0.77 -5.75 0.41
CA GLN A 58 0.05 -6.32 -0.72
C GLN A 58 0.01 -5.30 -1.85
N HIS A 59 -0.32 -5.76 -3.05
CA HIS A 59 -0.42 -4.91 -4.23
C HIS A 59 -1.74 -5.15 -4.94
N HIS A 60 -2.33 -4.07 -5.46
CA HIS A 60 -3.49 -4.14 -6.34
C HIS A 60 -3.27 -3.22 -7.54
N GLY A 61 -3.41 -3.76 -8.74
CA GLY A 61 -3.12 -3.05 -9.99
C GLY A 61 -4.26 -2.22 -10.54
N ALA A 62 -5.14 -1.70 -9.70
CA ALA A 62 -6.27 -0.89 -10.16
C ALA A 62 -5.81 0.26 -11.05
N ASP A 63 -6.52 0.45 -12.16
CA ASP A 63 -6.42 1.65 -12.97
C ASP A 63 -7.29 2.71 -12.31
N MET A 64 -6.66 3.75 -11.80
CA MET A 64 -7.36 4.80 -11.04
C MET A 64 -8.28 5.67 -11.90
N SER A 65 -8.24 5.51 -13.21
CA SER A 65 -9.20 6.14 -14.13
C SER A 65 -10.50 5.34 -14.27
N ARG A 66 -10.58 4.16 -13.68
CA ARG A 66 -11.73 3.25 -13.81
C ARG A 66 -12.40 3.02 -12.44
N ALA A 67 -13.65 3.46 -12.31
CA ALA A 67 -14.37 3.38 -11.04
C ALA A 67 -14.51 1.93 -10.53
N GLY A 68 -14.73 0.98 -11.42
CA GLY A 68 -14.82 -0.44 -11.04
C GLY A 68 -13.52 -0.98 -10.45
N ASP A 69 -12.37 -0.55 -10.99
CA ASP A 69 -11.06 -0.94 -10.49
C ASP A 69 -10.81 -0.38 -9.10
N ILE A 70 -11.21 0.87 -8.86
CA ILE A 70 -11.07 1.51 -7.55
C ILE A 70 -11.90 0.76 -6.51
N GLU A 71 -13.14 0.42 -6.84
CA GLU A 71 -14.00 -0.34 -5.96
C GLU A 71 -13.41 -1.71 -5.63
N ASP A 72 -12.89 -2.41 -6.64
CA ASP A 72 -12.23 -3.71 -6.44
C ASP A 72 -11.02 -3.59 -5.52
N MET A 73 -10.23 -2.53 -5.67
CA MET A 73 -9.06 -2.29 -4.83
C MET A 73 -9.46 -2.06 -3.38
N MET A 74 -10.52 -1.31 -3.13
CA MET A 74 -11.02 -1.09 -1.77
C MET A 74 -11.50 -2.39 -1.13
N LYS A 75 -12.24 -3.21 -1.88
CA LYS A 75 -12.69 -4.53 -1.41
C LYS A 75 -11.52 -5.46 -1.13
N PHE A 76 -10.54 -5.48 -2.02
CA PHE A 76 -9.32 -6.27 -1.85
C PHE A 76 -8.59 -5.87 -0.56
N SER A 77 -8.41 -4.57 -0.37
CA SER A 77 -7.68 -4.05 0.80
C SER A 77 -8.38 -4.43 2.11
N ALA A 78 -9.69 -4.29 2.15
CA ALA A 78 -10.49 -4.67 3.31
C ALA A 78 -10.42 -6.18 3.57
N ALA A 79 -10.45 -7.01 2.51
CA ALA A 79 -10.35 -8.45 2.65
C ALA A 79 -8.98 -8.90 3.18
N GLN A 80 -7.91 -8.22 2.76
CA GLN A 80 -6.55 -8.57 3.18
C GLN A 80 -6.24 -8.13 4.61
N PHE A 81 -6.74 -6.99 5.04
CA PHE A 81 -6.33 -6.36 6.29
C PHE A 81 -7.48 -6.05 7.25
N GLY A 82 -8.70 -6.34 6.86
CA GLY A 82 -9.89 -6.08 7.66
C GLY A 82 -10.46 -4.67 7.46
N ARG A 83 -9.61 -3.67 7.22
CA ARG A 83 -10.05 -2.29 7.00
C ARG A 83 -8.93 -1.46 6.40
N VAL A 84 -9.27 -0.30 5.87
CA VAL A 84 -8.31 0.72 5.43
C VAL A 84 -8.45 1.91 6.38
N ASP A 85 -7.38 2.22 7.09
CA ASP A 85 -7.35 3.33 8.07
C ASP A 85 -6.86 4.62 7.45
N ILE A 86 -5.95 4.51 6.47
CA ILE A 86 -5.29 5.65 5.84
C ILE A 86 -5.36 5.48 4.34
N LEU A 87 -5.85 6.50 3.66
CA LEU A 87 -5.85 6.56 2.19
C LEU A 87 -4.99 7.73 1.76
N VAL A 88 -3.93 7.44 1.02
CA VAL A 88 -3.07 8.47 0.42
C VAL A 88 -3.36 8.50 -1.07
N ASN A 89 -3.99 9.58 -1.49
CA ASN A 89 -4.34 9.79 -2.88
C ASN A 89 -3.20 10.57 -3.55
N ASN A 90 -2.26 9.82 -4.07
CA ASN A 90 -1.04 10.37 -4.65
C ASN A 90 -1.23 10.72 -6.13
#